data_48e05d9a5d01206fb3ed7036e56f1157
#
_entry.id   48e05d9a5d01206fb3ed7036e56f1157
#
_cell.length_a   1.000
_cell.length_b   1.000
_cell.length_c   1.000
_cell.angle_alpha   90.00
_cell.angle_beta   90.00
_cell.angle_gamma   90.00
#
_symmetry.space_group_name_H-M   'P 1'
#
loop_
_entity.id
_entity.type
_entity.pdbx_description
1 polymer ?
#
loop_
_entity_poly.entity_id
_entity_poly.type
_entity_poly.pdbx_seq_one_letter_code
_entity_poly.pdbx_strand_id
1 'polypeptide(L)'
;MSQTSTTATYGSLGCWKDDLPRAIDGDLEGIINPSNLFDEHYKRRSNVVHKCFKAALSQGYGVFAVQDGGQCFSTSSAEVTYKKYGSSNNCVQGKGGPMANDVYGITVSK
;
A
#
# COMPACT_ATOMS: atom_id res chain seq x y z
N MET A 1 31.73 -17.37 3.86
CA MET A 1 31.18 -16.03 3.94
C MET A 1 29.76 -16.07 4.44
N SER A 2 29.46 -15.25 5.39
CA SER A 2 28.10 -15.16 5.84
C SER A 2 27.30 -14.25 4.93
N GLN A 3 26.09 -14.61 4.67
CA GLN A 3 25.20 -13.79 3.90
C GLN A 3 24.20 -13.13 4.82
N THR A 4 24.11 -11.82 4.71
CA THR A 4 23.14 -11.08 5.50
C THR A 4 21.78 -11.19 4.84
N SER A 5 20.83 -11.77 5.55
CA SER A 5 19.46 -11.83 5.09
C SER A 5 18.75 -10.54 5.44
N THR A 6 17.98 -10.03 4.49
CA THR A 6 17.10 -8.91 4.74
C THR A 6 15.68 -9.43 4.78
N THR A 7 14.98 -9.12 5.86
CA THR A 7 13.59 -9.50 6.03
C THR A 7 12.74 -8.26 6.01
N ALA A 8 11.71 -8.26 5.18
CA ALA A 8 10.73 -7.19 5.13
C ALA A 8 9.37 -7.72 5.55
N THR A 9 8.72 -6.96 6.40
CA THR A 9 7.37 -7.26 6.86
C THR A 9 6.53 -6.01 6.79
N TYR A 10 5.23 -6.16 6.96
CA TYR A 10 4.34 -5.01 7.03
C TYR A 10 3.31 -5.20 8.13
N GLY A 11 2.79 -4.09 8.62
CA GLY A 11 1.75 -4.11 9.65
C GLY A 11 0.80 -2.95 9.44
N SER A 12 -0.43 -3.09 9.93
CA SER A 12 -1.48 -2.10 9.77
C SER A 12 -1.15 -0.81 10.52
N LEU A 13 -1.41 0.32 9.87
CA LEU A 13 -1.39 1.65 10.47
C LEU A 13 -2.79 2.24 10.56
N GLY A 14 -3.81 1.47 10.23
CA GLY A 14 -5.20 1.89 10.38
C GLY A 14 -5.89 2.26 9.08
N CYS A 15 -7.14 2.66 9.22
CA CYS A 15 -7.99 3.07 8.12
C CYS A 15 -8.12 4.60 8.12
N TRP A 16 -7.85 5.21 6.98
CA TRP A 16 -7.76 6.67 6.86
C TRP A 16 -8.52 7.16 5.64
N LYS A 17 -9.15 8.32 5.78
CA LYS A 17 -9.87 8.93 4.67
C LYS A 17 -8.95 9.34 3.55
N ASP A 18 -9.44 9.20 2.32
CA ASP A 18 -8.81 9.79 1.15
C ASP A 18 -9.74 10.86 0.57
N ASP A 19 -9.15 11.76 -0.21
CA ASP A 19 -9.89 12.82 -0.89
C ASP A 19 -8.99 13.35 -2.00
N LEU A 20 -9.38 14.42 -2.64
CA LEU A 20 -8.56 15.08 -3.65
C LEU A 20 -8.10 16.43 -3.15
N PRO A 21 -6.79 16.74 -3.20
CA PRO A 21 -5.72 15.87 -3.69
C PRO A 21 -5.49 14.68 -2.75
N ARG A 22 -5.03 13.57 -3.29
CA ARG A 22 -4.94 12.31 -2.55
C ARG A 22 -3.99 12.39 -1.37
N ALA A 23 -4.33 11.66 -0.31
CA ALA A 23 -3.46 11.55 0.87
C ALA A 23 -2.15 10.85 0.52
N ILE A 24 -2.22 9.83 -0.33
CA ILE A 24 -1.03 9.16 -0.89
C ILE A 24 -1.15 9.27 -2.39
N ASP A 25 -0.40 10.21 -2.97
CA ASP A 25 -0.54 10.59 -4.37
C ASP A 25 0.40 9.79 -5.26
N GLY A 26 0.27 8.48 -5.22
CA GLY A 26 1.08 7.60 -6.04
C GLY A 26 0.34 6.30 -6.33
N ASP A 27 -0.36 6.26 -7.46
CA ASP A 27 -1.07 5.07 -7.91
C ASP A 27 -0.06 4.09 -8.49
N LEU A 28 0.12 2.95 -7.84
CA LEU A 28 1.07 1.94 -8.31
C LEU A 28 0.48 1.02 -9.38
N GLU A 29 -0.79 1.19 -9.72
CA GLU A 29 -1.45 0.33 -10.71
C GLU A 29 -0.81 0.45 -12.09
N GLY A 30 -0.28 1.61 -12.42
CA GLY A 30 0.35 1.85 -13.71
C GLY A 30 1.85 1.62 -13.73
N ILE A 31 2.45 1.22 -12.64
CA ILE A 31 3.88 1.01 -12.56
C ILE A 31 4.22 -0.40 -13.05
N ILE A 32 5.24 -0.49 -13.91
CA ILE A 32 5.75 -1.79 -14.34
C ILE A 32 6.39 -2.47 -13.14
N ASN A 33 5.96 -3.66 -12.87
CA ASN A 33 6.46 -4.43 -11.76
C ASN A 33 6.98 -5.77 -12.23
N PRO A 34 7.89 -6.39 -11.47
CA PRO A 34 8.63 -7.53 -11.97
C PRO A 34 7.86 -8.83 -12.07
N SER A 35 6.65 -8.93 -11.62
CA SER A 35 6.00 -10.23 -11.50
C SER A 35 4.57 -10.21 -11.97
N ASN A 36 4.23 -9.27 -12.85
CA ASN A 36 2.84 -9.12 -13.28
C ASN A 36 1.89 -9.01 -12.10
N LEU A 37 2.33 -8.29 -11.06
CA LEU A 37 1.54 -8.18 -9.82
C LEU A 37 0.18 -7.55 -10.08
N PHE A 38 0.11 -6.68 -11.08
CA PHE A 38 -1.09 -5.90 -11.37
C PHE A 38 -1.62 -6.19 -12.76
N ASP A 39 -1.57 -7.46 -13.17
CA ASP A 39 -2.02 -7.87 -14.49
C ASP A 39 -3.53 -8.03 -14.61
N GLU A 40 -4.26 -7.90 -13.50
CA GLU A 40 -5.71 -7.95 -13.53
C GLU A 40 -6.31 -6.76 -12.78
N HIS A 41 -7.59 -6.51 -13.04
CA HIS A 41 -8.28 -5.41 -12.38
C HIS A 41 -8.23 -5.59 -10.86
N TYR A 42 -7.99 -4.50 -10.13
CA TYR A 42 -7.73 -4.57 -8.70
C TYR A 42 -8.88 -5.18 -7.89
N LYS A 43 -10.11 -5.04 -8.34
CA LYS A 43 -11.27 -5.61 -7.63
C LYS A 43 -11.35 -7.13 -7.73
N ARG A 44 -10.64 -7.71 -8.68
CA ARG A 44 -10.59 -9.17 -8.86
C ARG A 44 -9.25 -9.76 -8.43
N ARG A 45 -8.36 -8.92 -7.97
CA ARG A 45 -7.01 -9.33 -7.59
C ARG A 45 -7.05 -10.09 -6.27
N SER A 46 -6.34 -11.20 -6.21
CA SER A 46 -6.11 -11.93 -4.97
C SER A 46 -4.88 -11.40 -4.24
N ASN A 47 -4.81 -11.60 -2.94
CA ASN A 47 -3.66 -11.21 -2.11
C ASN A 47 -3.28 -9.73 -2.32
N VAL A 48 -4.28 -8.88 -2.35
CA VAL A 48 -4.07 -7.46 -2.72
C VAL A 48 -3.10 -6.74 -1.81
N VAL A 49 -3.17 -6.99 -0.51
CA VAL A 49 -2.30 -6.32 0.46
C VAL A 49 -0.85 -6.75 0.24
N HIS A 50 -0.62 -8.05 0.10
CA HIS A 50 0.73 -8.57 -0.11
C HIS A 50 1.33 -8.10 -1.43
N LYS A 51 0.53 -8.07 -2.48
CA LYS A 51 0.98 -7.59 -3.79
C LYS A 51 1.33 -6.11 -3.74
N CYS A 52 0.52 -5.31 -3.05
CA CYS A 52 0.81 -3.89 -2.87
C CYS A 52 2.10 -3.70 -2.04
N PHE A 53 2.27 -4.49 -0.99
CA PHE A 53 3.49 -4.51 -0.20
C PHE A 53 4.71 -4.76 -1.08
N LYS A 54 4.67 -5.78 -1.93
CA LYS A 54 5.81 -6.11 -2.78
C LYS A 54 6.11 -5.01 -3.80
N ALA A 55 5.07 -4.40 -4.36
CA ALA A 55 5.24 -3.29 -5.29
C ALA A 55 5.88 -2.07 -4.60
N ALA A 56 5.38 -1.70 -3.43
CA ALA A 56 5.94 -0.58 -2.68
C ALA A 56 7.38 -0.85 -2.26
N LEU A 57 7.66 -2.06 -1.81
CA LEU A 57 9.01 -2.46 -1.40
C LEU A 57 9.98 -2.36 -2.58
N SER A 58 9.56 -2.77 -3.77
CA SER A 58 10.41 -2.71 -4.96
C SER A 58 10.75 -1.27 -5.36
N GLN A 59 9.92 -0.31 -4.98
CA GLN A 59 10.16 1.11 -5.23
C GLN A 59 10.93 1.78 -4.10
N GLY A 60 11.20 1.06 -3.01
CA GLY A 60 11.90 1.61 -1.86
C GLY A 60 11.02 2.46 -0.94
N TYR A 61 9.70 2.29 -1.01
CA TYR A 61 8.77 3.04 -0.18
C TYR A 61 8.51 2.34 1.15
N GLY A 62 8.22 3.10 2.18
CA GLY A 62 8.03 2.58 3.54
C GLY A 62 6.59 2.47 4.01
N VAL A 63 5.66 3.06 3.27
CA VAL A 63 4.23 3.04 3.62
C VAL A 63 3.43 2.86 2.33
N PHE A 64 2.43 2.01 2.39
CA PHE A 64 1.53 1.82 1.26
C PHE A 64 0.09 1.76 1.73
N ALA A 65 -0.82 1.91 0.80
CA ALA A 65 -2.25 1.87 1.10
C ALA A 65 -2.99 1.04 0.07
N VAL A 66 -4.05 0.40 0.54
CA VAL A 66 -4.98 -0.34 -0.33
C VAL A 66 -6.33 0.34 -0.21
N GLN A 67 -6.92 0.68 -1.34
CA GLN A 67 -8.18 1.38 -1.42
C GLN A 67 -9.17 0.61 -2.29
N ASP A 68 -10.44 0.76 -1.99
CA ASP A 68 -11.54 0.28 -2.82
C ASP A 68 -11.43 -1.20 -3.21
N GLY A 69 -10.96 -2.02 -2.27
CA GLY A 69 -10.89 -3.47 -2.43
C GLY A 69 -9.58 -4.00 -2.99
N GLY A 70 -8.65 -3.15 -3.39
CA GLY A 70 -7.37 -3.66 -3.89
C GLY A 70 -6.49 -2.69 -4.64
N GLN A 71 -6.95 -1.47 -4.87
CA GLN A 71 -6.15 -0.47 -5.57
C GLN A 71 -4.97 -0.05 -4.72
N CYS A 72 -3.77 -0.08 -5.30
CA CYS A 72 -2.53 0.09 -4.55
C CYS A 72 -1.94 1.48 -4.74
N PHE A 73 -1.62 2.14 -3.62
CA PHE A 73 -1.00 3.47 -3.61
C PHE A 73 0.22 3.47 -2.71
N SER A 74 1.26 4.17 -3.14
CA SER A 74 2.43 4.43 -2.30
C SER A 74 3.26 5.55 -2.90
N THR A 75 3.97 6.28 -2.04
CA THR A 75 4.95 7.28 -2.46
C THR A 75 6.04 7.36 -1.42
N SER A 76 7.12 8.06 -1.75
CA SER A 76 8.21 8.29 -0.79
C SER A 76 7.78 9.15 0.39
N SER A 77 6.69 9.90 0.28
CA SER A 77 6.18 10.76 1.34
C SER A 77 4.94 10.21 2.03
N ALA A 78 4.51 8.99 1.71
CA ALA A 78 3.27 8.43 2.24
C ALA A 78 3.25 8.39 3.77
N GLU A 79 4.40 8.14 4.41
CA GLU A 79 4.49 8.09 5.87
C GLU A 79 4.17 9.42 6.55
N VAL A 80 4.26 10.53 5.81
CA VAL A 80 3.94 11.85 6.31
C VAL A 80 2.51 12.23 5.98
N THR A 81 2.00 11.78 4.85
CA THR A 81 0.74 12.30 4.30
C THR A 81 -0.47 11.42 4.54
N TYR A 82 -0.30 10.17 4.95
CA TYR A 82 -1.44 9.22 4.97
C TYR A 82 -2.57 9.64 5.91
N LYS A 83 -2.29 10.47 6.90
CA LYS A 83 -3.28 10.93 7.88
C LYS A 83 -3.97 12.24 7.49
N LYS A 84 -3.69 12.74 6.31
CA LYS A 84 -4.04 14.10 5.89
C LYS A 84 -5.51 14.44 6.11
N TYR A 85 -6.41 13.50 5.89
CA TYR A 85 -7.84 13.73 5.97
C TYR A 85 -8.50 13.11 7.21
N GLY A 86 -7.71 12.55 8.13
CA GLY A 86 -8.23 11.93 9.33
C GLY A 86 -8.64 10.47 9.14
N SER A 87 -9.10 9.86 10.20
CA SER A 87 -9.45 8.45 10.22
C SER A 87 -10.78 8.18 9.51
N SER A 88 -10.99 6.93 9.11
CA SER A 88 -12.21 6.48 8.45
C SER A 88 -12.66 5.15 9.03
N ASN A 89 -13.94 4.85 8.87
CA ASN A 89 -14.53 3.55 9.20
C ASN A 89 -14.94 2.78 7.95
N ASN A 90 -14.54 3.23 6.77
CA ASN A 90 -15.05 2.68 5.52
C ASN A 90 -14.17 1.60 4.92
N CYS A 91 -13.12 1.16 5.63
CA CYS A 91 -12.28 0.07 5.16
C CYS A 91 -12.90 -1.28 5.50
N VAL A 92 -12.74 -2.24 4.60
CA VAL A 92 -13.30 -3.58 4.74
C VAL A 92 -12.19 -4.61 4.55
N GLN A 93 -12.02 -5.48 5.52
CA GLN A 93 -11.12 -6.63 5.44
C GLN A 93 -9.67 -6.27 5.09
N GLY A 94 -9.20 -5.10 5.52
CA GLY A 94 -7.84 -4.67 5.25
C GLY A 94 -7.59 -4.19 3.83
N LYS A 95 -8.63 -4.07 3.01
CA LYS A 95 -8.53 -3.77 1.58
C LYS A 95 -9.05 -2.39 1.23
N GLY A 96 -9.26 -1.55 2.22
CA GLY A 96 -9.79 -0.22 2.01
C GLY A 96 -11.27 -0.22 1.65
N GLY A 97 -11.74 0.93 1.23
CA GLY A 97 -13.10 1.13 0.77
C GLY A 97 -13.13 2.34 -0.15
N PRO A 98 -14.31 2.74 -0.64
CA PRO A 98 -14.40 3.94 -1.46
C PRO A 98 -13.88 5.16 -0.69
N MET A 99 -12.87 5.83 -1.25
CA MET A 99 -12.19 6.98 -0.64
C MET A 99 -11.72 6.69 0.79
N ALA A 100 -11.31 5.46 1.06
CA ALA A 100 -10.77 5.05 2.36
C ALA A 100 -9.58 4.10 2.14
N ASN A 101 -8.47 4.43 2.78
CA ASN A 101 -7.21 3.70 2.66
C ASN A 101 -6.99 2.84 3.88
N ASP A 102 -6.82 1.53 3.69
CA ASP A 102 -6.13 0.71 4.68
C ASP A 102 -4.63 0.92 4.48
N VAL A 103 -3.97 1.48 5.49
CA VAL A 103 -2.58 1.90 5.40
C VAL A 103 -1.70 0.94 6.17
N TYR A 104 -0.54 0.65 5.59
CA TYR A 104 0.42 -0.32 6.14
C TYR A 104 1.82 0.26 6.13
N GLY A 105 2.56 -0.02 7.19
CA GLY A 105 3.96 0.36 7.27
C GLY A 105 4.86 -0.83 7.00
N ILE A 106 5.95 -0.62 6.29
CA ILE A 106 6.94 -1.64 5.97
C ILE A 106 8.12 -1.51 6.93
N THR A 107 8.51 -2.63 7.51
CA THR A 107 9.71 -2.70 8.34
C THR A 107 10.71 -3.61 7.65
N VAL A 108 11.92 -3.13 7.49
CA VAL A 108 13.03 -3.91 6.93
C VAL A 108 14.06 -4.11 8.01
N SER A 109 14.40 -5.35 8.26
CA SER A 109 15.45 -5.71 9.23
C SER A 109 16.55 -6.49 8.54
N LYS A 110 17.72 -6.38 9.09
CA LYS A 110 18.91 -7.06 8.55
C LYS A 110 19.42 -8.10 9.52
#